data_8cb4960948518eccfcbc36daceb04e93
#
_entry.id   8cb4960948518eccfcbc36daceb04e93
#
_cell.length_a   1.000
_cell.length_b   1.000
_cell.length_c   1.000
_cell.angle_alpha   90.00
_cell.angle_beta   90.00
_cell.angle_gamma   90.00
#
_symmetry.space_group_name_H-M   'P 1'
#
loop_
_entity.id
_entity.type
_entity.pdbx_description
1 polymer ?
#
loop_
_entity_poly.entity_id
_entity_poly.type
_entity_poly.pdbx_seq_one_letter_code
_entity_poly.pdbx_strand_id
1 'polypeptide(L)'
;MTDLKKTQLFSAFDENENVKHGLPFTAYTSNDFFELEARQLFAKNWTFVGFAHDLADVGDVIPVHVAEQPLFLVRSAENQIRAFHNVCRHRNLKLVDEPQNCKNRITCPYHNWVYNLDGQLCAAPFFGG
;
A
#
# COMPACT_ATOMS: atom_id res chain seq x y z
N MET A 1 -21.23 -1.94 1.02
CA MET A 1 -21.70 -2.92 0.00
C MET A 1 -22.64 -3.88 0.70
N THR A 2 -23.88 -3.94 0.26
CA THR A 2 -24.91 -4.79 0.86
C THR A 2 -24.63 -6.26 0.55
N ASP A 3 -25.02 -7.19 1.45
CA ASP A 3 -24.88 -8.65 1.27
C ASP A 3 -25.46 -9.17 -0.08
N LEU A 4 -26.51 -8.52 -0.59
CA LEU A 4 -27.09 -8.82 -1.90
C LEU A 4 -26.11 -8.68 -3.07
N LYS A 5 -25.23 -7.65 -3.09
CA LYS A 5 -24.21 -7.50 -4.13
C LYS A 5 -23.13 -8.60 -4.06
N LYS A 6 -22.79 -9.05 -2.85
CA LYS A 6 -21.86 -10.18 -2.64
C LYS A 6 -22.46 -11.47 -3.24
N THR A 7 -23.70 -11.77 -2.95
CA THR A 7 -24.38 -12.98 -3.42
C THR A 7 -24.46 -13.01 -4.95
N GLN A 8 -24.70 -11.87 -5.60
CA GLN A 8 -24.74 -11.79 -7.07
C GLN A 8 -23.35 -12.01 -7.72
N LEU A 9 -22.29 -11.49 -7.13
CA LEU A 9 -20.92 -11.63 -7.66
C LEU A 9 -20.41 -13.08 -7.62
N PHE A 10 -20.90 -13.88 -6.67
CA PHE A 10 -20.50 -15.28 -6.49
C PHE A 10 -21.60 -16.29 -6.87
N SER A 11 -22.72 -15.84 -7.44
CA SER A 11 -23.83 -16.73 -7.77
C SER A 11 -23.51 -17.82 -8.81
N ALA A 12 -22.45 -17.63 -9.58
CA ALA A 12 -21.95 -18.62 -10.53
C ALA A 12 -20.91 -19.57 -9.91
N PHE A 13 -20.60 -19.43 -8.62
CA PHE A 13 -19.63 -20.28 -7.93
C PHE A 13 -20.37 -21.25 -7.04
N ASP A 14 -20.56 -22.49 -7.51
CA ASP A 14 -21.18 -23.55 -6.71
C ASP A 14 -20.07 -24.41 -6.06
N GLU A 15 -20.01 -24.38 -4.74
CA GLU A 15 -19.06 -25.16 -3.93
C GLU A 15 -19.32 -26.68 -4.01
N ASN A 16 -20.52 -27.08 -4.43
CA ASN A 16 -20.98 -28.49 -4.47
C ASN A 16 -20.79 -29.16 -5.83
N GLU A 17 -20.35 -28.43 -6.85
CA GLU A 17 -20.06 -29.03 -8.15
C GLU A 17 -18.82 -29.90 -8.12
N ASN A 18 -18.94 -31.13 -8.67
CA ASN A 18 -17.81 -32.04 -8.85
C ASN A 18 -16.73 -31.52 -9.83
N VAL A 19 -17.06 -30.53 -10.65
CA VAL A 19 -16.14 -29.84 -11.55
C VAL A 19 -15.91 -28.44 -11.02
N LYS A 20 -14.68 -28.19 -10.54
CA LYS A 20 -14.31 -26.86 -10.08
C LYS A 20 -14.04 -25.95 -11.30
N HIS A 21 -14.91 -25.01 -11.53
CA HIS A 21 -14.72 -23.93 -12.48
C HIS A 21 -13.83 -22.83 -11.87
N GLY A 22 -13.14 -22.08 -12.74
CA GLY A 22 -12.48 -20.85 -12.35
C GLY A 22 -13.49 -19.77 -11.95
N LEU A 23 -12.99 -18.59 -11.56
CA LEU A 23 -13.85 -17.44 -11.31
C LEU A 23 -14.67 -17.10 -12.56
N PRO A 24 -15.92 -16.60 -12.40
CA PRO A 24 -16.72 -16.16 -13.52
C PRO A 24 -16.02 -15.02 -14.29
N PHE A 25 -16.23 -14.93 -15.60
CA PHE A 25 -15.59 -13.90 -16.45
C PHE A 25 -15.75 -12.49 -15.91
N THR A 26 -16.88 -12.16 -15.31
CA THR A 26 -17.17 -10.87 -14.70
C THR A 26 -16.24 -10.54 -13.52
N ALA A 27 -15.65 -11.53 -12.86
CA ALA A 27 -14.69 -11.29 -11.79
C ALA A 27 -13.41 -10.61 -12.29
N TYR A 28 -13.04 -10.83 -13.55
CA TYR A 28 -11.84 -10.25 -14.17
C TYR A 28 -12.05 -8.86 -14.78
N THR A 29 -13.30 -8.42 -14.90
CA THR A 29 -13.63 -7.17 -15.63
C THR A 29 -14.50 -6.21 -14.82
N SER A 30 -15.04 -6.64 -13.68
CA SER A 30 -15.95 -5.84 -12.86
C SER A 30 -15.20 -4.95 -11.87
N ASN A 31 -15.47 -3.65 -11.93
CA ASN A 31 -14.96 -2.71 -10.90
C ASN A 31 -15.49 -3.06 -9.50
N ASP A 32 -16.75 -3.47 -9.37
CA ASP A 32 -17.34 -3.89 -8.07
C ASP A 32 -16.58 -5.09 -7.48
N PHE A 33 -16.13 -6.02 -8.35
CA PHE A 33 -15.35 -7.17 -7.93
C PHE A 33 -13.94 -6.74 -7.50
N PHE A 34 -13.28 -5.87 -8.27
CA PHE A 34 -11.98 -5.30 -7.91
C PHE A 34 -12.02 -4.56 -6.57
N GLU A 35 -13.05 -3.73 -6.33
CA GLU A 35 -13.21 -3.07 -5.03
C GLU A 35 -13.39 -4.07 -3.88
N LEU A 36 -14.06 -5.19 -4.13
CA LEU A 36 -14.21 -6.26 -3.14
C LEU A 36 -12.87 -6.93 -2.85
N GLU A 37 -12.10 -7.28 -3.89
CA GLU A 37 -10.76 -7.85 -3.74
C GLU A 37 -9.82 -6.89 -3.00
N ALA A 38 -9.83 -5.61 -3.37
CA ALA A 38 -9.02 -4.58 -2.73
C ALA A 38 -9.25 -4.56 -1.20
N ARG A 39 -10.51 -4.62 -0.76
CA ARG A 39 -10.88 -4.53 0.65
C ARG A 39 -10.77 -5.86 1.42
N GLN A 40 -11.07 -6.98 0.79
CA GLN A 40 -11.20 -8.27 1.46
C GLN A 40 -9.98 -9.17 1.26
N LEU A 41 -9.28 -9.01 0.15
CA LEU A 41 -8.11 -9.81 -0.19
C LEU A 41 -6.82 -9.01 0.02
N PHE A 42 -6.58 -7.99 -0.80
CA PHE A 42 -5.30 -7.27 -0.80
C PHE A 42 -5.03 -6.49 0.49
N ALA A 43 -6.06 -5.89 1.09
CA ALA A 43 -5.90 -5.15 2.35
C ALA A 43 -5.68 -6.04 3.58
N LYS A 44 -5.90 -7.36 3.49
CA LYS A 44 -5.88 -8.27 4.63
C LYS A 44 -4.86 -9.41 4.51
N ASN A 45 -4.22 -9.54 3.36
CA ASN A 45 -3.30 -10.64 3.10
C ASN A 45 -1.93 -10.13 2.65
N TRP A 46 -0.95 -10.98 2.72
CA TRP A 46 0.37 -10.70 2.18
C TRP A 46 0.28 -10.47 0.67
N THR A 47 0.82 -9.36 0.22
CA THR A 47 0.84 -8.95 -1.19
C THR A 47 2.28 -8.71 -1.61
N PHE A 48 2.66 -9.23 -2.77
CA PHE A 48 3.96 -8.95 -3.35
C PHE A 48 4.02 -7.47 -3.77
N VAL A 49 5.07 -6.76 -3.33
CA VAL A 49 5.24 -5.31 -3.59
C VAL A 49 6.60 -4.95 -4.19
N GLY A 50 7.51 -5.91 -4.39
CA GLY A 50 8.83 -5.68 -4.97
C GLY A 50 9.89 -6.61 -4.41
N PHE A 51 11.10 -6.44 -4.84
CA PHE A 51 12.24 -7.23 -4.40
C PHE A 51 13.14 -6.43 -3.45
N ALA A 52 13.78 -7.14 -2.52
CA ALA A 52 14.65 -6.50 -1.54
C ALA A 52 15.88 -5.82 -2.17
N HIS A 53 16.33 -6.29 -3.33
CA HIS A 53 17.46 -5.69 -4.05
C HIS A 53 17.12 -4.35 -4.74
N ASP A 54 15.83 -4.04 -4.93
CA ASP A 54 15.39 -2.74 -5.45
C ASP A 54 15.64 -1.61 -4.44
N LEU A 55 15.87 -1.98 -3.17
CA LEU A 55 16.21 -1.09 -2.05
C LEU A 55 17.60 -1.50 -1.54
N ALA A 56 18.67 -1.30 -2.32
CA ALA A 56 20.01 -1.82 -2.04
C ALA A 56 20.64 -1.18 -0.79
N ASP A 57 20.50 0.14 -0.66
CA ASP A 57 21.18 0.92 0.37
C ASP A 57 20.19 1.43 1.44
N VAL A 58 20.69 1.61 2.67
CA VAL A 58 19.91 2.26 3.74
C VAL A 58 19.50 3.65 3.29
N GLY A 59 18.22 3.96 3.44
CA GLY A 59 17.62 5.20 2.96
C GLY A 59 16.98 5.11 1.59
N ASP A 60 17.16 4.01 0.85
CA ASP A 60 16.41 3.81 -0.39
C ASP A 60 14.91 3.71 -0.09
N VAL A 61 14.14 4.44 -0.88
CA VAL A 61 12.67 4.46 -0.82
C VAL A 61 12.07 4.26 -2.20
N ILE A 62 10.99 3.49 -2.26
CA ILE A 62 10.25 3.21 -3.49
C ILE A 62 8.75 3.39 -3.22
N PRO A 63 8.04 4.27 -3.94
CA PRO A 63 6.58 4.34 -3.86
C PRO A 63 5.97 3.12 -4.54
N VAL A 64 4.98 2.53 -3.88
CA VAL A 64 4.22 1.38 -4.39
C VAL A 64 2.73 1.58 -4.14
N HIS A 65 1.89 0.83 -4.85
CA HIS A 65 0.46 0.80 -4.61
C HIS A 65 0.01 -0.62 -4.36
N VAL A 66 -0.78 -0.81 -3.31
CA VAL A 66 -1.48 -2.07 -3.04
C VAL A 66 -2.96 -1.78 -3.12
N ALA A 67 -3.62 -2.32 -4.15
CA ALA A 67 -4.95 -1.90 -4.54
C ALA A 67 -4.95 -0.37 -4.74
N GLU A 68 -5.79 0.37 -4.04
CA GLU A 68 -5.83 1.84 -4.14
C GLU A 68 -5.04 2.55 -3.04
N GLN A 69 -4.28 1.81 -2.22
CA GLN A 69 -3.53 2.38 -1.10
C GLN A 69 -2.13 2.82 -1.53
N PRO A 70 -1.81 4.11 -1.46
CA PRO A 70 -0.46 4.59 -1.71
C PRO A 70 0.43 4.22 -0.52
N LEU A 71 1.47 3.46 -0.77
CA LEU A 71 2.48 3.07 0.21
C LEU A 71 3.86 3.50 -0.29
N PHE A 72 4.85 3.45 0.58
CA PHE A 72 6.24 3.41 0.18
C PHE A 72 6.99 2.36 1.00
N LEU A 73 7.97 1.74 0.38
CA LEU A 73 8.94 0.88 1.01
C LEU A 73 10.19 1.69 1.32
N VAL A 74 10.86 1.39 2.42
CA VAL A 74 12.11 2.01 2.80
C VAL A 74 13.06 0.98 3.43
N ARG A 75 14.33 0.99 3.04
CA ARG A 75 15.35 0.26 3.78
C ARG A 75 15.78 1.09 4.99
N SER A 76 15.31 0.71 6.16
CA SER A 76 15.56 1.44 7.40
C SER A 76 16.87 1.04 8.10
N ALA A 77 17.39 -0.17 7.82
CA ALA A 77 18.68 -0.70 8.26
C ALA A 77 19.16 -1.76 7.27
N GLU A 78 20.40 -2.23 7.39
CA GLU A 78 21.03 -3.19 6.45
C GLU A 78 20.12 -4.37 6.08
N ASN A 79 19.47 -4.97 7.06
CA ASN A 79 18.62 -6.14 6.86
C ASN A 79 17.14 -5.84 7.12
N GLN A 80 16.71 -4.57 7.09
CA GLN A 80 15.35 -4.22 7.45
C GLN A 80 14.70 -3.33 6.40
N ILE A 81 13.62 -3.84 5.80
CA ILE A 81 12.72 -3.08 4.93
C ILE A 81 11.41 -2.88 5.68
N ARG A 82 10.89 -1.67 5.63
CA ARG A 82 9.60 -1.28 6.21
C ARG A 82 8.68 -0.75 5.14
N ALA A 83 7.40 -0.88 5.36
CA ALA A 83 6.35 -0.29 4.52
C ALA A 83 5.51 0.68 5.33
N PHE A 84 5.22 1.83 4.75
CA PHE A 84 4.38 2.86 5.36
C PHE A 84 3.34 3.38 4.37
N HIS A 85 2.23 3.90 4.89
CA HIS A 85 1.34 4.70 4.06
C HIS A 85 2.07 5.94 3.55
N ASN A 86 1.99 6.18 2.26
CA ASN A 86 2.67 7.29 1.60
C ASN A 86 1.90 8.60 1.79
N VAL A 87 1.83 9.04 3.04
CA VAL A 87 1.02 10.19 3.46
C VAL A 87 1.64 10.92 4.63
N CYS A 88 1.78 12.23 4.51
CA CYS A 88 2.20 13.09 5.61
C CYS A 88 1.06 13.27 6.63
N ARG A 89 1.34 13.03 7.91
CA ARG A 89 0.36 13.16 9.00
C ARG A 89 -0.12 14.60 9.24
N HIS A 90 0.51 15.60 8.61
CA HIS A 90 0.11 17.00 8.72
C HIS A 90 -1.14 17.31 7.87
N ARG A 91 -1.04 17.16 6.56
CA ARG A 91 -2.11 17.50 5.59
C ARG A 91 -2.21 16.49 4.45
N ASN A 92 -1.93 15.25 4.72
CA ASN A 92 -2.11 14.12 3.82
C ASN A 92 -1.39 14.23 2.46
N LEU A 93 -0.34 15.09 2.36
CA LEU A 93 0.47 15.12 1.15
C LEU A 93 1.28 13.83 1.03
N LYS A 94 1.43 13.34 -0.19
CA LYS A 94 2.29 12.22 -0.53
C LYS A 94 3.76 12.56 -0.20
N LEU A 95 4.48 11.66 0.45
CA LEU A 95 5.85 11.87 0.93
C LEU A 95 6.90 11.50 -0.12
N VAL A 96 6.64 10.45 -0.89
CA VAL A 96 7.58 9.87 -1.86
C VAL A 96 6.85 9.72 -3.20
N ASP A 97 7.29 10.45 -4.22
CA ASP A 97 6.68 10.41 -5.55
C ASP A 97 7.39 9.44 -6.50
N GLU A 98 8.70 9.29 -6.35
CA GLU A 98 9.56 8.45 -7.19
C GLU A 98 10.62 7.73 -6.36
N PRO A 99 11.23 6.65 -6.88
CA PRO A 99 12.33 5.98 -6.23
C PRO A 99 13.52 6.95 -6.01
N GLN A 100 14.04 6.96 -4.78
CA GLN A 100 15.16 7.82 -4.42
C GLN A 100 15.88 7.28 -3.18
N ASN A 101 17.07 7.82 -2.88
CA ASN A 101 17.70 7.62 -1.58
C ASN A 101 17.51 8.88 -0.72
N CYS A 102 16.76 8.77 0.35
CA CYS A 102 16.48 9.85 1.30
C CYS A 102 17.52 9.93 2.44
N LYS A 103 18.58 9.14 2.36
CA LYS A 103 19.62 9.00 3.38
C LYS A 103 19.04 8.48 4.70
N ASN A 104 18.84 9.33 5.69
CA ASN A 104 18.34 8.95 7.00
C ASN A 104 17.02 9.63 7.40
N ARG A 105 16.38 10.37 6.47
CA ARG A 105 15.19 11.17 6.77
C ARG A 105 14.27 11.29 5.58
N ILE A 106 12.96 11.15 5.82
CA ILE A 106 11.92 11.40 4.84
C ILE A 106 11.33 12.76 5.17
N THR A 107 11.47 13.72 4.27
CA THR A 107 11.02 15.10 4.48
C THR A 107 9.79 15.39 3.60
N CYS A 108 8.72 15.85 4.23
CA CYS A 108 7.53 16.29 3.52
C CYS A 108 7.83 17.55 2.69
N PRO A 109 7.60 17.55 1.37
CA PRO A 109 7.93 18.69 0.52
C PRO A 109 7.03 19.91 0.76
N TYR A 110 5.93 19.77 1.50
CA TYR A 110 4.99 20.85 1.72
C TYR A 110 5.40 21.78 2.89
N HIS A 111 5.57 21.23 4.09
CA HIS A 111 5.88 22.03 5.29
C HIS A 111 7.09 21.50 6.06
N ASN A 112 7.95 20.72 5.40
CA ASN A 112 9.19 20.22 5.95
C ASN A 112 9.03 19.40 7.26
N TRP A 113 7.90 18.70 7.44
CA TRP A 113 7.81 17.70 8.48
C TRP A 113 8.78 16.57 8.17
N VAL A 114 9.57 16.18 9.16
CA VAL A 114 10.65 15.22 8.99
C VAL A 114 10.35 13.95 9.77
N TYR A 115 10.44 12.83 9.09
CA TYR A 115 10.31 11.49 9.67
C TYR A 115 11.65 10.76 9.56
N ASN A 116 11.98 9.93 10.58
CA ASN A 116 13.08 8.97 10.46
C ASN A 116 12.65 7.77 9.60
N LEU A 117 13.59 6.86 9.33
CA LEU A 117 13.33 5.66 8.52
C LEU A 117 12.44 4.63 9.22
N ASP A 118 12.19 4.79 10.52
CA ASP A 118 11.25 3.99 11.31
C ASP A 118 9.82 4.56 11.32
N GLY A 119 9.60 5.69 10.62
CA GLY A 119 8.30 6.35 10.49
C GLY A 119 7.95 7.31 11.63
N GLN A 120 8.85 7.55 12.57
CA GLN A 120 8.62 8.49 13.67
C GLN A 120 8.83 9.94 13.21
N LEU A 121 7.95 10.84 13.62
CA LEU A 121 8.10 12.27 13.41
C LEU A 121 9.26 12.81 14.26
N CYS A 122 10.28 13.37 13.61
CA CYS A 122 11.48 13.91 14.26
C CYS A 122 11.44 15.43 14.37
N ALA A 123 10.84 16.12 13.39
CA ALA A 123 10.71 17.57 13.38
C ALA A 123 9.42 17.99 12.70
N ALA A 124 8.79 19.00 13.26
CA ALA A 124 7.57 19.64 12.74
C ALA A 124 7.77 21.16 12.77
N PRO A 125 8.52 21.75 11.82
CA PRO A 125 8.70 23.19 11.73
C PRO A 125 7.34 23.90 11.66
N PHE A 126 7.24 25.06 12.29
CA PHE A 126 6.00 25.86 12.39
C PHE A 126 4.87 25.23 13.22
N PHE A 127 5.12 24.13 13.93
CA PHE A 127 4.20 23.50 14.86
C PHE A 127 4.83 23.59 16.27
N GLY A 128 4.65 24.71 16.91
CA GLY A 128 5.13 24.84 18.26
C GLY A 128 4.91 26.26 18.77
N GLY A 129 4.03 26.36 19.71
CA GLY A 129 4.03 27.41 20.69
C GLY A 129 4.90 27.02 21.84
#